data_071610d8efcad5f4a8c9dc1233f3b5ff
#
_entry.id   071610d8efcad5f4a8c9dc1233f3b5ff
#
_cell.length_a   1.000
_cell.length_b   1.000
_cell.length_c   1.000
_cell.angle_alpha   90.00
_cell.angle_beta   90.00
_cell.angle_gamma   90.00
#
_symmetry.space_group_name_H-M   'P 1'
#
loop_
_entity.id
_entity.type
_entity.pdbx_description
1 polymer ?
#
loop_
_entity_poly.entity_id
_entity_poly.type
_entity_poly.pdbx_seq_one_letter_code
_entity_poly.pdbx_strand_id
1 'polypeptide(L)'
;IKSCLFNEIGGNAIFINGEFIVPATTQNIDVTDCHIGNYGRIFNNSIGILLTHAIDCDLTHNEIHDGYYSGVSVGWNWGYAEHVSCRNNISYNHIYDIGQGWLSDMGGIYTLGVQPNTVISGNVVYNVGCDESAYGYGGWGIYLDEGSSYMIVENNLVYDCSSQTFHQHYGKENIIRNNIFAFGGEG
;
A
#
# COMPACT_ATOMS: atom_id res chain seq x y z
N ILE A 1 11.35 0.84 13.53
CA ILE A 1 11.46 2.30 13.23
C ILE A 1 10.29 2.96 13.93
N LYS A 2 10.55 3.94 14.78
CA LYS A 2 9.48 4.57 15.55
C LYS A 2 9.67 6.08 15.69
N SER A 3 8.56 6.83 15.52
CA SER A 3 8.50 8.28 15.74
C SER A 3 9.57 9.05 14.97
N CYS A 4 9.76 8.70 13.70
CA CYS A 4 10.76 9.30 12.82
C CYS A 4 10.12 10.20 11.78
N LEU A 5 10.85 11.22 11.36
CA LEU A 5 10.49 12.10 10.24
C LEU A 5 11.34 11.74 9.01
N PHE A 6 10.67 11.41 7.92
CA PHE A 6 11.24 11.22 6.58
C PHE A 6 10.65 12.29 5.65
N ASN A 7 11.46 13.20 5.17
CA ASN A 7 11.00 14.30 4.33
C ASN A 7 12.01 14.62 3.24
N GLU A 8 11.54 15.06 2.06
CA GLU A 8 12.37 15.38 0.90
C GLU A 8 13.25 14.21 0.46
N ILE A 9 12.66 13.02 0.34
CA ILE A 9 13.39 11.80 -0.02
C ILE A 9 13.41 11.59 -1.54
N GLY A 10 14.57 11.33 -2.12
CA GLY A 10 14.72 11.12 -3.56
C GLY A 10 14.12 9.83 -4.09
N GLY A 11 14.06 8.79 -3.27
CA GLY A 11 13.52 7.47 -3.58
C GLY A 11 12.43 7.02 -2.61
N ASN A 12 12.36 5.71 -2.33
CA ASN A 12 11.49 5.19 -1.28
C ASN A 12 11.91 5.76 0.08
N ALA A 13 10.95 6.18 0.90
CA ALA A 13 11.31 6.69 2.22
C ALA A 13 11.75 5.55 3.14
N ILE A 14 11.03 4.43 3.14
CA ILE A 14 11.40 3.22 3.88
C ILE A 14 11.29 2.03 2.93
N PHE A 15 12.36 1.24 2.83
CA PHE A 15 12.38 0.02 2.05
C PHE A 15 12.81 -1.17 2.92
N ILE A 16 11.89 -2.08 3.17
CA ILE A 16 12.12 -3.35 3.86
C ILE A 16 12.07 -4.45 2.82
N ASN A 17 13.22 -5.01 2.50
CA ASN A 17 13.34 -6.05 1.49
C ASN A 17 13.77 -7.38 2.10
N GLY A 18 12.93 -8.39 1.93
CA GLY A 18 13.26 -9.76 2.24
C GLY A 18 13.72 -10.55 1.01
N GLU A 19 14.13 -11.77 1.23
CA GLU A 19 14.44 -12.73 0.18
C GLU A 19 13.25 -13.67 -0.05
N PHE A 20 13.06 -14.11 -1.29
CA PHE A 20 12.06 -15.12 -1.63
C PHE A 20 12.58 -16.52 -1.26
N ILE A 21 12.70 -16.76 0.04
CA ILE A 21 13.16 -18.04 0.59
C ILE A 21 12.24 -18.49 1.74
N VAL A 22 12.15 -19.80 1.95
CA VAL A 22 11.40 -20.40 3.04
C VAL A 22 12.38 -21.12 3.99
N PRO A 23 12.33 -20.83 5.30
CA PRO A 23 11.51 -19.83 5.97
C PRO A 23 11.95 -18.38 5.65
N ALA A 24 11.00 -17.44 5.71
CA ALA A 24 11.32 -16.03 5.50
C ALA A 24 12.32 -15.53 6.56
N THR A 25 13.31 -14.78 6.10
CA THR A 25 14.36 -14.25 6.99
C THR A 25 14.08 -12.83 7.46
N THR A 26 13.30 -12.06 6.71
CA THR A 26 12.87 -10.72 7.07
C THR A 26 11.52 -10.79 7.79
N GLN A 27 11.52 -10.50 9.07
CA GLN A 27 10.34 -10.64 9.92
C GLN A 27 10.39 -9.76 11.17
N ASN A 28 9.21 -9.55 11.78
CA ASN A 28 9.06 -8.82 13.06
C ASN A 28 9.65 -7.40 13.00
N ILE A 29 9.32 -6.67 11.94
CA ILE A 29 9.76 -5.29 11.75
C ILE A 29 8.59 -4.35 11.94
N ASP A 30 8.74 -3.41 12.86
CA ASP A 30 7.75 -2.39 13.14
C ASP A 30 8.17 -1.05 12.52
N VAL A 31 7.23 -0.43 11.80
CA VAL A 31 7.30 0.98 11.38
C VAL A 31 6.07 1.66 11.97
N THR A 32 6.27 2.48 12.98
CA THR A 32 5.14 3.06 13.73
C THR A 32 5.37 4.52 14.10
N ASP A 33 4.28 5.28 14.15
CA ASP A 33 4.27 6.70 14.54
C ASP A 33 5.23 7.57 13.69
N CYS A 34 5.50 7.20 12.45
CA CYS A 34 6.38 7.96 11.56
C CYS A 34 5.61 8.95 10.71
N HIS A 35 6.27 10.08 10.40
CA HIS A 35 5.79 11.06 9.44
C HIS A 35 6.63 10.95 8.17
N ILE A 36 6.00 10.64 7.04
CA ILE A 36 6.64 10.36 5.76
C ILE A 36 6.02 11.26 4.70
N GLY A 37 6.75 12.30 4.32
CA GLY A 37 6.28 13.27 3.34
C GLY A 37 7.30 13.55 2.24
N ASN A 38 6.83 14.04 1.09
CA ASN A 38 7.69 14.47 0.00
C ASN A 38 8.71 13.40 -0.43
N TYR A 39 8.29 12.16 -0.62
CA TYR A 39 9.14 11.10 -1.14
C TYR A 39 9.03 10.97 -2.68
N GLY A 40 9.99 10.26 -3.28
CA GLY A 40 10.04 10.06 -4.73
C GLY A 40 10.50 11.29 -5.52
N ARG A 41 11.21 12.23 -4.91
CA ARG A 41 11.56 13.52 -5.53
C ARG A 41 12.56 13.41 -6.69
N ILE A 42 13.25 12.27 -6.81
CA ILE A 42 14.16 11.98 -7.92
C ILE A 42 13.63 10.80 -8.74
N PHE A 43 13.17 9.76 -8.05
CA PHE A 43 12.60 8.55 -8.67
C PHE A 43 11.10 8.53 -8.40
N ASN A 44 10.31 9.07 -9.30
CA ASN A 44 8.88 9.33 -9.10
C ASN A 44 8.03 8.07 -8.85
N ASN A 45 8.51 6.88 -9.26
CA ASN A 45 7.86 5.59 -8.99
C ASN A 45 8.15 5.04 -7.59
N SER A 46 8.65 5.85 -6.70
CA SER A 46 9.00 5.45 -5.33
C SER A 46 7.79 5.45 -4.41
N ILE A 47 7.88 4.65 -3.38
CA ILE A 47 6.82 4.33 -2.43
C ILE A 47 7.19 4.88 -1.05
N GLY A 48 6.19 5.34 -0.29
CA GLY A 48 6.42 5.79 1.08
C GLY A 48 6.99 4.67 1.96
N ILE A 49 6.29 3.55 2.09
CA ILE A 49 6.80 2.34 2.75
C ILE A 49 6.65 1.16 1.79
N LEU A 50 7.76 0.61 1.34
CA LEU A 50 7.81 -0.60 0.52
C LEU A 50 8.26 -1.79 1.37
N LEU A 51 7.39 -2.80 1.49
CA LEU A 51 7.63 -4.05 2.24
C LEU A 51 7.54 -5.24 1.28
N THR A 52 8.67 -5.87 0.97
CA THR A 52 8.72 -7.01 0.06
C THR A 52 9.24 -8.27 0.76
N HIS A 53 8.63 -9.40 0.47
CA HIS A 53 9.06 -10.73 0.93
C HIS A 53 9.31 -10.84 2.44
N ALA A 54 8.41 -10.26 3.25
CA ALA A 54 8.53 -10.20 4.70
C ALA A 54 7.28 -10.72 5.42
N ILE A 55 7.43 -11.14 6.65
CA ILE A 55 6.36 -11.70 7.48
C ILE A 55 6.31 -11.04 8.86
N ASP A 56 5.12 -11.07 9.46
CA ASP A 56 4.91 -10.62 10.84
C ASP A 56 5.43 -9.18 11.09
N CYS A 57 5.20 -8.29 10.13
CA CYS A 57 5.62 -6.88 10.19
C CYS A 57 4.42 -5.98 10.46
N ASP A 58 4.62 -4.94 11.28
CA ASP A 58 3.62 -3.94 11.63
C ASP A 58 3.95 -2.58 11.00
N LEU A 59 3.08 -2.09 10.11
CA LEU A 59 3.12 -0.76 9.53
C LEU A 59 1.94 0.03 10.07
N THR A 60 2.12 0.72 11.20
CA THR A 60 0.99 1.25 11.96
C THR A 60 1.15 2.70 12.39
N HIS A 61 0.03 3.45 12.44
CA HIS A 61 -0.02 4.82 12.93
C HIS A 61 0.96 5.78 12.21
N ASN A 62 1.27 5.53 10.95
CA ASN A 62 2.11 6.41 10.16
C ASN A 62 1.27 7.45 9.42
N GLU A 63 1.80 8.64 9.27
CA GLU A 63 1.29 9.68 8.37
C GLU A 63 2.14 9.67 7.10
N ILE A 64 1.50 9.46 5.93
CA ILE A 64 2.19 9.27 4.65
C ILE A 64 1.53 10.16 3.61
N HIS A 65 2.26 11.08 3.00
CA HIS A 65 1.69 12.05 2.08
C HIS A 65 2.69 12.62 1.06
N ASP A 66 2.16 13.37 0.09
CA ASP A 66 2.95 14.08 -0.93
C ASP A 66 3.95 13.19 -1.69
N GLY A 67 3.55 11.97 -2.00
CA GLY A 67 4.31 11.08 -2.88
C GLY A 67 3.76 11.05 -4.30
N TYR A 68 4.62 10.80 -5.29
CA TYR A 68 4.21 10.71 -6.69
C TYR A 68 3.73 9.32 -7.08
N TYR A 69 3.82 8.32 -6.21
CA TYR A 69 3.35 6.96 -6.41
C TYR A 69 2.73 6.43 -5.11
N SER A 70 2.63 5.13 -4.92
CA SER A 70 1.91 4.51 -3.81
C SER A 70 2.41 4.94 -2.42
N GLY A 71 1.49 5.05 -1.46
CA GLY A 71 1.82 5.35 -0.07
C GLY A 71 2.49 4.16 0.62
N VAL A 72 1.81 3.04 0.64
CA VAL A 72 2.31 1.76 1.18
C VAL A 72 2.20 0.70 0.10
N SER A 73 3.21 -0.17 -0.04
CA SER A 73 3.14 -1.32 -0.93
C SER A 73 3.72 -2.57 -0.27
N VAL A 74 2.97 -3.69 -0.37
CA VAL A 74 3.29 -4.92 0.36
C VAL A 74 3.18 -6.15 -0.54
N GLY A 75 4.14 -7.07 -0.40
CA GLY A 75 4.14 -8.38 -1.06
C GLY A 75 5.18 -8.51 -2.15
N TRP A 76 4.82 -8.16 -3.38
CA TRP A 76 5.69 -8.14 -4.57
C TRP A 76 6.00 -9.51 -5.19
N ASN A 77 4.97 -10.32 -5.33
CA ASN A 77 4.99 -11.52 -6.16
C ASN A 77 3.72 -11.59 -7.00
N TRP A 78 3.84 -11.53 -8.31
CA TRP A 78 2.70 -11.53 -9.22
C TRP A 78 2.01 -12.89 -9.29
N GLY A 79 0.67 -12.87 -9.26
CA GLY A 79 -0.16 -14.05 -9.45
C GLY A 79 -0.34 -14.92 -8.20
N TYR A 80 -0.75 -16.15 -8.42
CA TYR A 80 -1.17 -17.08 -7.35
C TYR A 80 -0.08 -18.01 -6.85
N ALA A 81 1.16 -17.83 -7.29
CA ALA A 81 2.26 -18.66 -6.82
C ALA A 81 2.46 -18.48 -5.30
N GLU A 82 2.93 -19.53 -4.65
CA GLU A 82 3.29 -19.49 -3.24
C GLU A 82 4.29 -18.37 -2.97
N HIS A 83 4.06 -17.65 -1.88
CA HIS A 83 4.85 -16.48 -1.51
C HIS A 83 5.17 -16.49 -0.02
N VAL A 84 6.29 -15.86 0.34
CA VAL A 84 6.70 -15.78 1.76
C VAL A 84 5.96 -14.72 2.55
N SER A 85 5.46 -13.66 1.90
CA SER A 85 4.75 -12.59 2.60
C SER A 85 3.45 -13.08 3.21
N CYS A 86 3.30 -12.90 4.51
CA CYS A 86 2.06 -13.22 5.21
C CYS A 86 2.03 -12.55 6.58
N ARG A 87 0.86 -12.47 7.19
CA ARG A 87 0.63 -11.97 8.56
C ARG A 87 1.22 -10.58 8.80
N ASN A 88 1.30 -9.75 7.76
CA ASN A 88 1.67 -8.36 7.91
C ASN A 88 0.44 -7.53 8.33
N ASN A 89 0.65 -6.50 9.10
CA ASN A 89 -0.41 -5.63 9.58
C ASN A 89 -0.18 -4.19 9.11
N ILE A 90 -1.11 -3.69 8.29
CA ILE A 90 -1.10 -2.32 7.77
C ILE A 90 -2.32 -1.61 8.37
N SER A 91 -2.14 -0.96 9.52
CA SER A 91 -3.28 -0.47 10.27
C SER A 91 -3.09 0.93 10.86
N TYR A 92 -4.21 1.65 10.90
CA TYR A 92 -4.29 2.99 11.51
C TYR A 92 -3.36 4.02 10.88
N ASN A 93 -2.99 3.84 9.61
CA ASN A 93 -2.21 4.83 8.88
C ASN A 93 -3.12 5.92 8.30
N HIS A 94 -2.57 7.10 8.18
CA HIS A 94 -3.18 8.26 7.53
C HIS A 94 -2.42 8.54 6.24
N ILE A 95 -3.05 8.26 5.09
CA ILE A 95 -2.40 8.27 3.76
C ILE A 95 -3.17 9.22 2.86
N TYR A 96 -2.53 10.25 2.33
CA TYR A 96 -3.21 11.27 1.54
C TYR A 96 -2.28 12.02 0.59
N ASP A 97 -2.85 12.74 -0.37
CA ASP A 97 -2.13 13.51 -1.39
C ASP A 97 -1.10 12.64 -2.14
N ILE A 98 -1.53 11.43 -2.55
CA ILE A 98 -0.70 10.43 -3.20
C ILE A 98 -0.93 10.46 -4.72
N GLY A 99 0.16 10.24 -5.47
CA GLY A 99 0.16 10.16 -6.94
C GLY A 99 0.19 11.51 -7.62
N GLN A 100 -0.62 12.45 -7.20
CA GLN A 100 -0.64 13.85 -7.65
C GLN A 100 -0.68 14.04 -9.17
N GLY A 101 -1.28 13.10 -9.93
CA GLY A 101 -1.38 13.19 -11.38
C GLY A 101 -0.10 12.87 -12.16
N TRP A 102 0.90 12.27 -11.54
CA TRP A 102 2.19 11.99 -12.19
C TRP A 102 2.28 10.60 -12.82
N LEU A 103 1.75 9.60 -12.14
CA LEU A 103 1.80 8.20 -12.56
C LEU A 103 0.41 7.59 -12.44
N SER A 104 0.27 6.37 -12.89
CA SER A 104 -0.93 5.55 -12.72
C SER A 104 -0.56 4.14 -12.28
N ASP A 105 -1.54 3.25 -12.20
CA ASP A 105 -1.36 1.87 -11.72
C ASP A 105 -0.79 1.82 -10.31
N MET A 106 -1.47 2.50 -9.40
CA MET A 106 -1.00 2.75 -8.04
C MET A 106 -2.15 2.80 -7.03
N GLY A 107 -1.81 2.72 -5.76
CA GLY A 107 -2.78 2.86 -4.68
C GLY A 107 -2.24 3.63 -3.49
N GLY A 108 -3.13 4.21 -2.68
CA GLY A 108 -2.75 4.66 -1.35
C GLY A 108 -2.13 3.50 -0.57
N ILE A 109 -2.80 2.33 -0.58
CA ILE A 109 -2.26 1.03 -0.14
C ILE A 109 -2.33 0.06 -1.33
N TYR A 110 -1.20 -0.51 -1.73
CA TYR A 110 -1.04 -1.41 -2.86
C TYR A 110 -0.50 -2.77 -2.41
N THR A 111 -1.05 -3.86 -2.91
CA THR A 111 -0.57 -5.21 -2.57
C THR A 111 -0.39 -6.08 -3.80
N LEU A 112 0.54 -7.03 -3.74
CA LEU A 112 0.80 -8.03 -4.78
C LEU A 112 0.98 -9.42 -4.18
N GLY A 113 0.28 -10.39 -4.77
CA GLY A 113 0.47 -11.81 -4.53
C GLY A 113 -0.23 -12.37 -3.30
N VAL A 114 -0.04 -13.64 -3.10
CA VAL A 114 -0.67 -14.43 -2.02
C VAL A 114 -0.10 -14.05 -0.67
N GLN A 115 -0.93 -13.54 0.25
CA GLN A 115 -0.51 -13.01 1.55
C GLN A 115 -1.44 -13.45 2.69
N PRO A 116 -1.42 -14.71 3.08
CA PRO A 116 -2.34 -15.23 4.09
C PRO A 116 -2.27 -14.46 5.41
N ASN A 117 -3.44 -14.07 5.91
CA ASN A 117 -3.61 -13.37 7.17
C ASN A 117 -2.94 -11.98 7.24
N THR A 118 -2.59 -11.39 6.11
CA THR A 118 -2.23 -9.96 6.07
C THR A 118 -3.49 -9.13 6.24
N VAL A 119 -3.41 -8.12 7.11
CA VAL A 119 -4.54 -7.29 7.52
C VAL A 119 -4.30 -5.84 7.10
N ILE A 120 -5.32 -5.23 6.48
CA ILE A 120 -5.39 -3.80 6.18
C ILE A 120 -6.58 -3.25 6.95
N SER A 121 -6.35 -2.55 8.05
CA SER A 121 -7.44 -2.18 8.97
C SER A 121 -7.32 -0.79 9.58
N GLY A 122 -8.44 -0.10 9.68
CA GLY A 122 -8.50 1.18 10.40
C GLY A 122 -7.73 2.32 9.73
N ASN A 123 -7.34 2.18 8.47
CA ASN A 123 -6.62 3.23 7.76
C ASN A 123 -7.58 4.32 7.26
N VAL A 124 -7.08 5.54 7.17
CA VAL A 124 -7.72 6.66 6.47
C VAL A 124 -6.91 6.97 5.24
N VAL A 125 -7.52 6.81 4.05
CA VAL A 125 -6.87 7.01 2.74
C VAL A 125 -7.70 7.97 1.91
N TYR A 126 -7.11 9.04 1.40
CA TYR A 126 -7.85 9.98 0.55
C TYR A 126 -6.94 10.81 -0.36
N ASN A 127 -7.57 11.48 -1.32
CA ASN A 127 -6.93 12.32 -2.33
C ASN A 127 -5.79 11.58 -3.04
N VAL A 128 -6.18 10.43 -3.65
CA VAL A 128 -5.27 9.62 -4.47
C VAL A 128 -5.50 9.96 -5.94
N GLY A 129 -4.52 10.64 -6.55
CA GLY A 129 -4.61 11.11 -7.93
C GLY A 129 -3.67 10.38 -8.86
N CYS A 130 -4.12 10.07 -10.09
CA CYS A 130 -3.28 9.46 -11.12
C CYS A 130 -3.19 10.32 -12.38
N ASP A 131 -2.21 10.03 -13.23
CA ASP A 131 -2.19 10.51 -14.61
C ASP A 131 -3.09 9.61 -15.47
N GLU A 132 -4.27 10.09 -15.81
CA GLU A 132 -5.24 9.36 -16.64
C GLU A 132 -4.74 9.09 -18.06
N SER A 133 -3.72 9.78 -18.52
CA SER A 133 -3.10 9.60 -19.84
C SER A 133 -1.95 8.59 -19.82
N ALA A 134 -1.43 8.21 -18.65
CA ALA A 134 -0.32 7.30 -18.53
C ALA A 134 -0.73 5.84 -18.77
N TYR A 135 0.27 5.01 -19.00
CA TYR A 135 0.06 3.56 -19.00
C TYR A 135 -0.35 3.07 -17.61
N GLY A 136 -1.31 2.18 -17.58
CA GLY A 136 -1.96 1.72 -16.36
C GLY A 136 -3.36 2.31 -16.25
N TYR A 137 -4.07 1.99 -15.21
CA TYR A 137 -5.51 2.20 -15.20
C TYR A 137 -6.00 3.22 -14.19
N GLY A 138 -5.19 3.60 -13.22
CA GLY A 138 -5.71 4.58 -12.29
C GLY A 138 -4.92 4.74 -10.99
N GLY A 139 -5.50 5.57 -10.13
CA GLY A 139 -5.08 5.78 -8.75
C GLY A 139 -6.21 5.35 -7.82
N TRP A 140 -6.00 4.27 -7.13
CA TRP A 140 -6.96 3.65 -6.24
C TRP A 140 -6.65 3.93 -4.77
N GLY A 141 -7.66 3.91 -3.94
CA GLY A 141 -7.44 4.07 -2.51
C GLY A 141 -6.74 2.86 -1.91
N ILE A 142 -7.40 1.70 -1.91
CA ILE A 142 -6.81 0.40 -1.58
C ILE A 142 -6.85 -0.46 -2.83
N TYR A 143 -5.69 -0.94 -3.26
CA TYR A 143 -5.52 -1.70 -4.48
C TYR A 143 -4.93 -3.08 -4.20
N LEU A 144 -5.76 -4.10 -4.34
CA LEU A 144 -5.35 -5.51 -4.30
C LEU A 144 -5.03 -5.94 -5.73
N ASP A 145 -3.77 -5.82 -6.14
CA ASP A 145 -3.33 -6.15 -7.48
C ASP A 145 -3.03 -7.65 -7.60
N GLU A 146 -2.50 -8.04 -8.73
CA GLU A 146 -2.37 -9.40 -9.25
C GLU A 146 -2.09 -10.48 -8.20
N GLY A 147 -3.06 -11.34 -7.99
CA GLY A 147 -2.96 -12.48 -7.10
C GLY A 147 -3.12 -12.19 -5.62
N SER A 148 -3.37 -10.93 -5.22
CA SER A 148 -3.59 -10.56 -3.81
C SER A 148 -4.70 -11.39 -3.19
N SER A 149 -4.35 -12.29 -2.27
CA SER A 149 -5.27 -13.33 -1.79
C SER A 149 -5.09 -13.65 -0.30
N TYR A 150 -6.19 -14.11 0.32
CA TYR A 150 -6.25 -14.53 1.72
C TYR A 150 -6.00 -13.41 2.72
N MET A 151 -6.34 -12.18 2.35
CA MET A 151 -6.15 -10.96 3.13
C MET A 151 -7.46 -10.52 3.79
N ILE A 152 -7.35 -9.66 4.79
CA ILE A 152 -8.48 -9.02 5.47
C ILE A 152 -8.37 -7.51 5.26
N VAL A 153 -9.40 -6.90 4.70
CA VAL A 153 -9.53 -5.44 4.52
C VAL A 153 -10.76 -4.99 5.30
N GLU A 154 -10.56 -4.31 6.41
CA GLU A 154 -11.67 -3.97 7.28
C GLU A 154 -11.52 -2.62 8.00
N ASN A 155 -12.66 -2.02 8.32
CA ASN A 155 -12.73 -0.80 9.15
C ASN A 155 -11.96 0.40 8.56
N ASN A 156 -11.69 0.43 7.26
CA ASN A 156 -10.99 1.55 6.62
C ASN A 156 -11.98 2.63 6.18
N LEU A 157 -11.53 3.86 6.16
CA LEU A 157 -12.19 5.00 5.54
C LEU A 157 -11.38 5.41 4.31
N VAL A 158 -11.95 5.28 3.11
CA VAL A 158 -11.28 5.61 1.85
C VAL A 158 -12.18 6.49 1.00
N TYR A 159 -11.67 7.64 0.56
CA TYR A 159 -12.47 8.60 -0.20
C TYR A 159 -11.62 9.51 -1.11
N ASP A 160 -12.28 10.21 -2.03
CA ASP A 160 -11.66 11.17 -2.96
C ASP A 160 -10.46 10.55 -3.73
N CYS A 161 -10.70 9.44 -4.42
CA CYS A 161 -9.72 8.80 -5.29
C CYS A 161 -10.08 9.07 -6.76
N SER A 162 -9.09 9.28 -7.61
CA SER A 162 -9.31 9.53 -9.05
C SER A 162 -9.96 8.34 -9.76
N SER A 163 -9.73 7.12 -9.29
CA SER A 163 -10.41 5.90 -9.73
C SER A 163 -11.26 5.33 -8.60
N GLN A 164 -11.41 4.01 -8.48
CA GLN A 164 -12.16 3.43 -7.38
C GLN A 164 -11.46 3.63 -6.03
N THR A 165 -12.22 3.78 -4.98
CA THR A 165 -11.69 3.81 -3.61
C THR A 165 -11.17 2.44 -3.16
N PHE A 166 -11.72 1.37 -3.70
CA PHE A 166 -11.24 0.00 -3.54
C PHE A 166 -11.22 -0.71 -4.90
N HIS A 167 -10.10 -1.32 -5.23
CA HIS A 167 -9.96 -2.12 -6.44
C HIS A 167 -9.30 -3.46 -6.16
N GLN A 168 -9.85 -4.52 -6.73
CA GLN A 168 -9.24 -5.85 -6.78
C GLN A 168 -9.08 -6.25 -8.24
N HIS A 169 -7.85 -6.27 -8.74
CA HIS A 169 -7.59 -6.67 -10.12
C HIS A 169 -7.94 -8.14 -10.32
N TYR A 170 -7.26 -9.04 -9.66
CA TYR A 170 -7.72 -10.41 -9.45
C TYR A 170 -7.09 -10.99 -8.18
N GLY A 171 -7.87 -11.78 -7.47
CA GLY A 171 -7.48 -12.37 -6.19
C GLY A 171 -8.57 -13.31 -5.72
N LYS A 172 -8.34 -13.98 -4.62
CA LYS A 172 -9.30 -14.91 -4.05
C LYS A 172 -9.25 -14.95 -2.54
N GLU A 173 -10.37 -15.37 -1.93
CA GLU A 173 -10.48 -15.59 -0.48
C GLU A 173 -10.11 -14.35 0.37
N ASN A 174 -10.28 -13.15 -0.18
CA ASN A 174 -10.14 -11.90 0.56
C ASN A 174 -11.43 -11.62 1.34
N ILE A 175 -11.30 -11.13 2.55
CA ILE A 175 -12.42 -10.70 3.40
C ILE A 175 -12.47 -9.18 3.39
N ILE A 176 -13.49 -8.60 2.76
CA ILE A 176 -13.69 -7.15 2.70
C ILE A 176 -14.93 -6.83 3.52
N ARG A 177 -14.77 -6.11 4.64
CA ARG A 177 -15.91 -5.82 5.54
C ARG A 177 -15.76 -4.52 6.33
N ASN A 178 -16.89 -3.92 6.69
CA ASN A 178 -16.96 -2.75 7.57
C ASN A 178 -16.14 -1.54 7.09
N ASN A 179 -15.90 -1.40 5.79
CA ASN A 179 -15.20 -0.24 5.23
C ASN A 179 -16.21 0.82 4.81
N ILE A 180 -15.75 2.06 4.77
CA ILE A 180 -16.45 3.18 4.14
C ILE A 180 -15.65 3.56 2.89
N PHE A 181 -16.23 3.33 1.73
CA PHE A 181 -15.69 3.68 0.42
C PHE A 181 -16.59 4.75 -0.20
N ALA A 182 -16.07 5.94 -0.45
CA ALA A 182 -16.85 7.07 -0.91
C ALA A 182 -16.11 7.98 -1.88
N PHE A 183 -16.84 8.63 -2.78
CA PHE A 183 -16.30 9.65 -3.68
C PHE A 183 -15.11 9.16 -4.53
N GLY A 184 -15.20 7.96 -5.10
CA GLY A 184 -14.29 7.52 -6.16
C GLY A 184 -14.69 8.13 -7.50
N GLY A 185 -13.73 8.35 -8.38
CA GLY A 185 -13.99 8.82 -9.74
C GLY A 185 -14.74 7.79 -10.61
N GLU A 186 -14.62 6.52 -10.23
CA GLU A 186 -15.38 5.40 -10.80
C GLU A 186 -16.11 4.64 -9.69
N GLY A 187 -17.31 4.14 -9.99
CA GLY A 187 -18.18 3.43 -9.05
C GLY A 187 -17.97 1.91 -9.07
#